data_89dc783cb02a3de16852ca4c8645a1a4
#
_entry.id   89dc783cb02a3de16852ca4c8645a1a4
#
_cell.length_a   1.000
_cell.length_b   1.000
_cell.length_c   1.000
_cell.angle_alpha   90.00
_cell.angle_beta   90.00
_cell.angle_gamma   90.00
#
_symmetry.space_group_name_H-M   'P 1'
#
loop_
_entity.id
_entity.type
_entity.pdbx_description
1 polymer ?
#
loop_
_entity_poly.entity_id
_entity_poly.type
_entity_poly.pdbx_seq_one_letter_code
_entity_poly.pdbx_strand_id
1 'polypeptide(L)'
;RRQRQMCIRDSSYGTNRENDLPDMIRSLKGRIHFAHVRNLKFNSDRDFEEAAHLSADGSFDMYEIMKALYDIGFEGPIRPDHGRMIWGEVAMPGYGLYDRALGAAYLNGLWEAIDKSSAK
;
A
#
# COMPACT_ATOMS: atom_id res chain seq x y z
N ARG A 1 9.32 7.94 28.26
CA ARG A 1 9.80 7.86 26.85
C ARG A 1 8.56 7.97 25.95
N ARG A 2 8.45 9.07 25.20
CA ARG A 2 7.39 9.20 24.19
C ARG A 2 7.62 8.08 23.16
N GLN A 3 6.68 7.14 23.03
CA GLN A 3 6.66 6.23 21.90
C GLN A 3 6.50 7.08 20.64
N ARG A 4 7.48 7.04 19.75
CA ARG A 4 7.36 7.71 18.45
C ARG A 4 6.30 6.97 17.66
N GLN A 5 5.17 7.61 17.48
CA GLN A 5 4.15 7.17 16.55
C GLN A 5 4.72 7.21 15.14
N MET A 6 4.57 6.13 14.40
CA MET A 6 5.15 6.01 13.08
C MET A 6 4.04 5.94 12.02
N CYS A 7 4.11 6.86 11.08
CA CYS A 7 3.41 6.75 9.82
C CYS A 7 4.31 6.00 8.86
N ILE A 8 3.93 4.81 8.43
CA ILE A 8 4.66 4.10 7.40
C ILE A 8 4.16 4.56 6.03
N ARG A 9 5.08 5.11 5.25
CA ARG A 9 4.88 5.36 3.82
C ARG A 9 5.60 4.27 3.06
N ASP A 10 4.93 3.16 2.86
CA ASP A 10 5.44 2.12 1.97
C ASP A 10 5.65 2.67 0.55
N SER A 11 4.87 3.69 0.18
CA SER A 11 5.09 4.46 -1.05
C SER A 11 6.52 4.98 -1.18
N SER A 12 7.13 5.47 -0.10
CA SER A 12 8.52 5.97 -0.11
C SER A 12 9.54 4.83 -0.01
N TYR A 13 9.29 3.83 0.82
CA TYR A 13 10.15 2.65 0.94
C TYR A 13 10.05 1.75 -0.30
N GLY A 14 8.88 1.69 -0.93
CA GLY A 14 8.64 0.95 -2.15
C GLY A 14 9.39 1.48 -3.37
N THR A 15 9.88 2.72 -3.36
CA THR A 15 10.72 3.25 -4.43
C THR A 15 12.12 2.61 -4.48
N ASN A 16 12.52 1.94 -3.41
CA ASN A 16 13.73 1.12 -3.40
C ASN A 16 13.35 -0.36 -3.58
N ARG A 17 13.74 -0.93 -4.71
CA ARG A 17 13.44 -2.31 -5.11
C ARG A 17 14.05 -3.37 -4.17
N GLU A 18 15.10 -3.00 -3.43
CA GLU A 18 15.79 -3.91 -2.49
C GLU A 18 15.03 -4.07 -1.17
N ASN A 19 14.03 -3.23 -0.89
CA ASN A 19 13.25 -3.31 0.33
C ASN A 19 12.19 -4.41 0.26
N ASP A 20 12.20 -5.30 1.25
CA ASP A 20 11.12 -6.25 1.49
C ASP A 20 10.06 -5.57 2.38
N LEU A 21 9.02 -5.02 1.75
CA LEU A 21 7.98 -4.27 2.46
C LEU A 21 7.21 -5.12 3.48
N PRO A 22 6.74 -6.34 3.17
CA PRO A 22 6.08 -7.18 4.16
C PRO A 22 6.93 -7.46 5.39
N ASP A 23 8.21 -7.77 5.21
CA ASP A 23 9.13 -8.01 6.32
C ASP A 23 9.36 -6.74 7.16
N MET A 24 9.54 -5.59 6.52
CA MET A 24 9.65 -4.30 7.20
C MET A 24 8.40 -4.00 8.04
N ILE A 25 7.21 -4.25 7.52
CA ILE A 25 5.95 -4.05 8.25
C ILE A 25 5.91 -4.95 9.47
N ARG A 26 6.25 -6.23 9.34
CA ARG A 26 6.25 -7.17 10.46
C ARG A 26 7.26 -6.79 11.54
N SER A 27 8.43 -6.28 11.15
CA SER A 27 9.46 -5.84 12.10
C SER A 27 9.05 -4.60 12.91
N LEU A 28 8.08 -3.84 12.42
CA LEU A 28 7.57 -2.61 13.05
C LEU A 28 6.25 -2.82 13.81
N LYS A 29 5.91 -4.06 14.14
CA LYS A 29 4.70 -4.38 14.92
C LYS A 29 4.54 -3.48 16.15
N GLY A 30 3.33 -2.93 16.32
CA GLY A 30 3.00 -2.05 17.44
C GLY A 30 3.51 -0.62 17.32
N ARG A 31 4.23 -0.29 16.24
CA ARG A 31 4.81 1.04 16.00
C ARG A 31 4.20 1.78 14.83
N ILE A 32 3.39 1.11 14.01
CA ILE A 32 2.73 1.68 12.85
C ILE A 32 1.33 2.15 13.27
N HIS A 33 1.01 3.41 13.04
CA HIS A 33 -0.28 4.01 13.39
C HIS A 33 -1.07 4.49 12.18
N PHE A 34 -0.40 4.65 11.05
CA PHE A 34 -1.00 5.07 9.78
C PHE A 34 -0.21 4.46 8.62
N ALA A 35 -0.90 3.91 7.63
CA ALA A 35 -0.27 3.29 6.47
C ALA A 35 -0.71 3.96 5.16
N HIS A 36 0.27 4.31 4.34
CA HIS A 36 0.07 4.72 2.94
C HIS A 36 0.47 3.54 2.06
N VAL A 37 -0.48 2.99 1.32
CA VAL A 37 -0.26 1.81 0.48
C VAL A 37 -0.29 2.21 -0.99
N ARG A 38 0.73 1.82 -1.73
CA ARG A 38 0.93 2.20 -3.12
C ARG A 38 1.50 1.02 -3.91
N ASN A 39 1.06 0.88 -5.14
CA ASN A 39 1.69 -0.03 -6.08
C ASN A 39 2.47 0.76 -7.13
N LEU A 40 3.63 0.27 -7.49
CA LEU A 40 4.51 0.84 -8.48
C LEU A 40 4.89 -0.23 -9.49
N LYS A 41 5.16 0.19 -10.70
CA LYS A 41 5.77 -0.66 -11.73
C LYS A 41 7.20 -0.20 -12.00
N PHE A 42 8.15 -1.08 -11.77
CA PHE A 42 9.54 -0.82 -12.10
C PHE A 42 9.82 -1.16 -13.56
N ASN A 43 10.28 -0.17 -14.31
CA ASN A 43 10.78 -0.35 -15.67
C ASN A 43 12.28 -0.70 -15.68
N SER A 44 13.02 -0.16 -14.71
CA SER A 44 14.43 -0.47 -14.44
C SER A 44 14.74 -0.19 -12.96
N ASP A 45 16.01 -0.40 -12.52
CA ASP A 45 16.40 -0.22 -11.12
C ASP A 45 16.19 1.20 -10.59
N ARG A 46 16.14 2.20 -11.45
CA ARG A 46 15.97 3.61 -11.09
C ARG A 46 14.81 4.29 -11.81
N ASP A 47 14.02 3.53 -12.54
CA ASP A 47 12.89 4.05 -13.29
C ASP A 47 11.62 3.28 -12.90
N PHE A 48 10.65 4.00 -12.37
CA PHE A 48 9.36 3.45 -11.97
C PHE A 48 8.23 4.41 -12.35
N GLU A 49 7.06 3.84 -12.49
CA GLU A 49 5.83 4.59 -12.77
C GLU A 49 4.71 4.20 -11.80
N GLU A 50 3.72 5.06 -11.70
CA GLU A 50 2.50 4.75 -10.95
C GLU A 50 1.77 3.59 -11.62
N ALA A 51 1.32 2.63 -10.81
CA ALA A 51 0.49 1.53 -11.25
C ALA A 51 -0.86 1.54 -10.53
N ALA A 52 -1.83 0.81 -11.07
CA ALA A 52 -3.06 0.52 -10.33
C ALA A 52 -2.72 -0.28 -9.06
N HIS A 53 -3.58 -0.23 -8.07
CA HIS A 53 -3.33 -0.94 -6.79
C HIS A 53 -3.38 -2.47 -6.92
N LEU A 54 -4.01 -3.02 -7.96
CA LEU A 54 -3.98 -4.45 -8.24
C LEU A 54 -2.53 -4.96 -8.37
N SER A 55 -2.21 -6.06 -7.70
CA SER A 55 -0.87 -6.66 -7.75
C SER A 55 -0.42 -6.98 -9.17
N ALA A 56 -1.35 -7.39 -10.04
CA ALA A 56 -1.06 -7.73 -11.43
C ALA A 56 -0.60 -6.55 -12.30
N ASP A 57 -0.94 -5.34 -11.90
CA ASP A 57 -0.65 -4.11 -12.67
C ASP A 57 0.67 -3.45 -12.26
N GLY A 58 1.29 -3.90 -11.20
CA GLY A 58 2.53 -3.34 -10.66
C GLY A 58 3.55 -4.39 -10.27
N SER A 59 4.57 -3.96 -9.56
CA SER A 59 5.70 -4.81 -9.14
C SER A 59 5.58 -5.35 -7.72
N PHE A 60 4.59 -4.88 -6.94
CA PHE A 60 4.39 -5.33 -5.57
C PHE A 60 3.25 -6.33 -5.45
N ASP A 61 3.44 -7.29 -4.56
CA ASP A 61 2.36 -8.16 -4.10
C ASP A 61 1.57 -7.43 -3.01
N MET A 62 0.48 -6.82 -3.41
CA MET A 62 -0.40 -6.04 -2.51
C MET A 62 -1.08 -6.92 -1.48
N TYR A 63 -1.34 -8.19 -1.81
CA TYR A 63 -1.87 -9.16 -0.85
C TYR A 63 -0.89 -9.37 0.32
N GLU A 64 0.40 -9.58 0.02
CA GLU A 64 1.43 -9.78 1.06
C GLU A 64 1.61 -8.54 1.94
N ILE A 65 1.52 -7.34 1.37
CA ILE A 65 1.57 -6.09 2.13
C ILE A 65 0.37 -5.99 3.09
N MET A 66 -0.84 -6.23 2.59
CA MET A 66 -2.05 -6.19 3.41
C MET A 66 -2.06 -7.31 4.45
N LYS A 67 -1.56 -8.50 4.09
CA LYS A 67 -1.42 -9.64 5.02
C LYS A 67 -0.45 -9.31 6.15
N ALA A 68 0.67 -8.65 5.86
CA ALA A 68 1.63 -8.21 6.87
C ALA A 68 1.00 -7.21 7.86
N LEU A 69 0.23 -6.24 7.36
CA LEU A 69 -0.53 -5.31 8.22
C LEU A 69 -1.55 -6.03 9.09
N TYR A 70 -2.26 -7.00 8.52
CA TYR A 70 -3.21 -7.81 9.27
C TYR A 70 -2.52 -8.65 10.37
N ASP A 71 -1.41 -9.31 10.04
CA ASP A 71 -0.67 -10.19 10.95
C ASP A 71 -0.10 -9.45 12.17
N ILE A 72 0.27 -8.18 12.02
CA ILE A 72 0.72 -7.36 13.15
C ILE A 72 -0.41 -6.79 14.00
N GLY A 73 -1.65 -7.01 13.63
CA GLY A 73 -2.82 -6.47 14.32
C GLY A 73 -3.01 -4.97 14.12
N PHE A 74 -2.71 -4.48 12.90
CA PHE A 74 -2.86 -3.08 12.57
C PHE A 74 -4.34 -2.64 12.60
N GLU A 75 -4.65 -1.59 13.35
CA GLU A 75 -6.01 -1.06 13.52
C GLU A 75 -6.14 0.39 13.03
N GLY A 76 -5.06 0.98 12.55
CA GLY A 76 -5.05 2.36 12.08
C GLY A 76 -5.64 2.54 10.69
N PRO A 77 -5.73 3.78 10.21
CA PRO A 77 -6.20 4.06 8.87
C PRO A 77 -5.17 3.64 7.81
N ILE A 78 -5.69 3.09 6.70
CA ILE A 78 -4.93 2.75 5.50
C ILE A 78 -5.40 3.67 4.38
N ARG A 79 -4.46 4.32 3.73
CA ARG A 79 -4.71 5.23 2.62
C ARG A 79 -4.12 4.67 1.33
N PRO A 80 -4.90 4.57 0.23
CA PRO A 80 -4.32 4.42 -1.10
C PRO A 80 -3.60 5.74 -1.44
N ASP A 81 -2.28 5.72 -1.55
CA ASP A 81 -1.49 6.94 -1.49
C ASP A 81 -1.55 7.76 -2.78
N HIS A 82 -1.27 7.12 -3.92
CA HIS A 82 -1.25 7.79 -5.21
C HIS A 82 -2.33 7.23 -6.15
N GLY A 83 -2.74 8.04 -7.12
CA GLY A 83 -3.69 7.67 -8.15
C GLY A 83 -3.31 8.25 -9.49
N ARG A 84 -3.41 7.42 -10.54
CA ARG A 84 -3.27 7.87 -11.92
C ARG A 84 -4.48 8.70 -12.31
N MET A 85 -4.31 9.56 -13.32
CA MET A 85 -5.44 10.23 -13.93
C MET A 85 -6.06 9.31 -14.98
N ILE A 86 -7.25 8.80 -14.67
CA ILE A 86 -8.01 7.91 -15.53
C ILE A 86 -9.38 8.53 -15.86
N TRP A 87 -10.05 8.01 -16.87
CA TRP A 87 -11.40 8.41 -17.28
C TRP A 87 -11.57 9.91 -17.57
N GLY A 88 -10.53 10.52 -18.14
CA GLY A 88 -10.58 11.93 -18.51
C GLY A 88 -10.47 12.92 -17.35
N GLU A 89 -10.14 12.45 -16.14
CA GLU A 89 -9.92 13.32 -15.00
C GLU A 89 -8.73 14.24 -15.23
N VAL A 90 -8.87 15.49 -14.83
CA VAL A 90 -7.79 16.49 -14.84
C VAL A 90 -7.55 16.94 -13.40
N ALA A 91 -6.41 16.56 -12.85
CA ALA A 91 -6.01 16.86 -11.48
C ALA A 91 -4.50 17.05 -11.40
N MET A 92 -3.98 17.30 -10.21
CA MET A 92 -2.53 17.29 -9.98
C MET A 92 -1.97 15.88 -10.25
N PRO A 93 -0.87 15.76 -10.99
CA PRO A 93 -0.24 14.46 -11.25
C PRO A 93 -0.01 13.64 -9.98
N GLY A 94 -0.40 12.37 -10.00
CA GLY A 94 -0.33 11.47 -8.85
C GLY A 94 -1.48 11.57 -7.86
N TYR A 95 -2.45 12.45 -8.08
CA TYR A 95 -3.58 12.67 -7.17
C TYR A 95 -4.95 12.39 -7.80
N GLY A 96 -5.01 11.54 -8.81
CA GLY A 96 -6.24 11.10 -9.44
C GLY A 96 -7.23 10.49 -8.44
N LEU A 97 -8.44 11.03 -8.36
CA LEU A 97 -9.45 10.62 -7.39
C LEU A 97 -10.05 9.25 -7.72
N TYR A 98 -10.37 9.02 -8.99
CA TYR A 98 -11.00 7.76 -9.41
C TYR A 98 -10.09 6.55 -9.17
N ASP A 99 -8.82 6.66 -9.51
CA ASP A 99 -7.86 5.57 -9.30
C ASP A 99 -7.61 5.31 -7.81
N ARG A 100 -7.62 6.36 -6.97
CA ARG A 100 -7.54 6.20 -5.51
C ARG A 100 -8.80 5.54 -4.94
N ALA A 101 -9.97 5.86 -5.46
CA ALA A 101 -11.21 5.20 -5.05
C ALA A 101 -11.20 3.70 -5.41
N LEU A 102 -10.75 3.36 -6.60
CA LEU A 102 -10.54 1.96 -7.00
C LEU A 102 -9.51 1.26 -6.11
N GLY A 103 -8.43 1.95 -5.80
CA GLY A 103 -7.41 1.45 -4.86
C GLY A 103 -7.97 1.18 -3.47
N ALA A 104 -8.77 2.08 -2.93
CA ALA A 104 -9.42 1.89 -1.63
C ALA A 104 -10.36 0.68 -1.63
N ALA A 105 -11.17 0.52 -2.67
CA ALA A 105 -12.06 -0.63 -2.82
C ALA A 105 -11.28 -1.95 -2.91
N TYR A 106 -10.19 -1.96 -3.66
CA TYR A 106 -9.32 -3.13 -3.79
C TYR A 106 -8.66 -3.51 -2.45
N LEU A 107 -8.13 -2.56 -1.70
CA LEU A 107 -7.53 -2.79 -0.40
C LEU A 107 -8.56 -3.31 0.61
N ASN A 108 -9.77 -2.78 0.60
CA ASN A 108 -10.88 -3.29 1.42
C ASN A 108 -11.23 -4.74 1.06
N GLY A 109 -11.27 -5.08 -0.22
CA GLY A 109 -11.51 -6.44 -0.68
C GLY A 109 -10.42 -7.41 -0.23
N LEU A 110 -9.15 -7.01 -0.30
CA LEU A 110 -8.04 -7.82 0.22
C LEU A 110 -8.15 -8.02 1.73
N TRP A 111 -8.46 -6.98 2.48
CA TRP A 111 -8.61 -7.07 3.93
C TRP A 111 -9.75 -8.01 4.31
N GLU A 112 -10.90 -7.90 3.67
CA GLU A 112 -12.02 -8.80 3.89
C GLU A 112 -11.66 -10.26 3.60
N ALA A 113 -10.96 -10.51 2.49
CA ALA A 113 -10.52 -11.86 2.13
C ALA A 113 -9.55 -12.45 3.15
N ILE A 114 -8.59 -11.64 3.63
CA ILE A 114 -7.62 -12.05 4.64
C ILE A 114 -8.32 -12.35 5.96
N ASP A 115 -9.21 -11.47 6.39
CA ASP A 115 -9.96 -11.64 7.63
C ASP A 115 -10.82 -12.92 7.61
N LYS A 116 -11.57 -13.14 6.57
CA LYS A 116 -12.40 -14.34 6.41
C LYS A 116 -11.58 -15.63 6.33
N SER A 117 -10.44 -15.61 5.67
CA SER A 117 -9.57 -16.79 5.58
C SER A 117 -8.81 -17.08 6.87
N SER A 118 -8.62 -16.07 7.71
CA SER A 118 -7.93 -16.20 9.01
C SER A 118 -8.88 -16.53 10.18
N ALA A 119 -10.19 -16.37 10.00
CA ALA A 119 -11.23 -16.61 11.00
C ALA A 119 -11.65 -18.09 11.09
N LYS A 120 -10.69 -18.97 11.13
CA LYS A 120 -10.96 -20.42 11.30
C LYS A 120 -10.70 -20.88 12.72
#